data_4ff04331551c4801f0c0b77092aed96c
#
_entry.id   4ff04331551c4801f0c0b77092aed96c
#
_cell.length_a   1.000
_cell.length_b   1.000
_cell.length_c   1.000
_cell.angle_alpha   90.00
_cell.angle_beta   90.00
_cell.angle_gamma   90.00
#
_symmetry.space_group_name_H-M   'P 1'
#
loop_
_entity.id
_entity.type
_entity.pdbx_description
1 polymer ?
#
loop_
_entity_poly.entity_id
_entity_poly.type
_entity_poly.pdbx_seq_one_letter_code
_entity_poly.pdbx_strand_id
1 'polypeptide(L)'
;MSLAVVYTRANQGVESPLVTVETHLSNGLPSLSMVGLPETAVRESRERVRSAILNAGLEFPARRITINMAPAGVPKSGGRYDLAIALSILSASGQLPSEKLATTEILGELALAGDVRGVQGVLPAVIAARDAGRSLLVPAANTAEATLVAGANTFAASTLQEACQHFVDKPLSALAHTRGEAGVAAGQQHPDIADIRGQHLAKRALLIAAAGNHNMLMVGPPGTGKTLLANTLPGLLPTLSEAHALEAASIRSVAGQPLQPMQWALPPFRAPHHSASSVAMVGGGRHLSPGEVTLAHAGVLFLDELTEFKRHVLECLREPLESGMVTIARADYRVTLPARFQLIAALNPCPCGYHGDSQGQCRCTPERIARYLEKISGPLLDRIDLQVEVPRLDYRELMGDAQQKGSAASSAALRANVVVARDLQLARAGVLNSGLTAAQLDSVCLLSKDSDVLLQQIVERLRLSARACHRLIKLARTIADLEASKDINPGHLAEAASYRGISALSVSPAL
;
A
#
# COMPACT_ATOMS: atom_id res chain seq x y z
N MET A 1 27.03 28.19 -25.51
CA MET A 1 26.14 27.36 -26.36
C MET A 1 24.75 27.95 -26.30
N SER A 2 23.97 27.92 -27.34
CA SER A 2 22.58 28.41 -27.32
C SER A 2 21.56 27.33 -26.99
N LEU A 3 22.01 26.10 -26.74
CA LEU A 3 21.18 24.92 -26.40
C LEU A 3 21.77 24.19 -25.19
N ALA A 4 20.92 23.87 -24.24
CA ALA A 4 21.26 23.02 -23.11
C ALA A 4 20.19 21.92 -22.89
N VAL A 5 20.63 20.76 -22.43
CA VAL A 5 19.76 19.60 -22.13
C VAL A 5 19.96 19.19 -20.68
N VAL A 6 18.87 19.12 -19.93
CA VAL A 6 18.84 18.70 -18.54
C VAL A 6 17.80 17.59 -18.38
N TYR A 7 18.01 16.69 -17.47
CA TYR A 7 17.14 15.56 -17.25
C TYR A 7 16.38 15.68 -15.93
N THR A 8 15.14 15.25 -15.92
CA THR A 8 14.26 15.19 -14.75
C THR A 8 13.33 13.99 -14.88
N ARG A 9 12.45 13.79 -13.90
CA ARG A 9 11.48 12.69 -13.95
C ARG A 9 10.06 13.18 -13.71
N ALA A 10 9.11 12.58 -14.41
CA ALA A 10 7.68 12.79 -14.18
C ALA A 10 7.15 11.81 -13.14
N ASN A 11 5.93 12.06 -12.63
CA ASN A 11 5.15 11.10 -11.87
C ASN A 11 4.07 10.49 -12.74
N GLN A 12 4.08 9.16 -12.87
CA GLN A 12 3.03 8.40 -13.55
C GLN A 12 2.63 7.19 -12.68
N GLY A 13 1.77 7.41 -11.70
CA GLY A 13 1.50 6.42 -10.65
C GLY A 13 2.74 6.17 -9.81
N VAL A 14 3.18 4.92 -9.72
CA VAL A 14 4.43 4.51 -9.03
C VAL A 14 5.64 4.48 -9.97
N GLU A 15 5.46 4.76 -11.25
CA GLU A 15 6.52 4.89 -12.22
C GLU A 15 7.02 6.33 -12.32
N SER A 16 8.28 6.48 -12.66
CA SER A 16 8.92 7.79 -12.78
C SER A 16 9.67 7.90 -14.12
N PRO A 17 8.95 8.08 -15.25
CA PRO A 17 9.58 8.14 -16.56
C PRO A 17 10.48 9.36 -16.68
N LEU A 18 11.58 9.19 -17.44
CA LEU A 18 12.54 10.24 -17.74
C LEU A 18 11.90 11.34 -18.58
N VAL A 19 12.18 12.59 -18.23
CA VAL A 19 11.80 13.78 -18.97
C VAL A 19 13.05 14.56 -19.31
N THR A 20 13.19 14.93 -20.59
CA THR A 20 14.26 15.79 -21.06
C THR A 20 13.76 17.23 -21.12
N VAL A 21 14.51 18.14 -20.53
CA VAL A 21 14.28 19.61 -20.58
C VAL A 21 15.33 20.21 -21.48
N GLU A 22 14.92 20.60 -22.67
CA GLU A 22 15.78 21.23 -23.68
C GLU A 22 15.52 22.73 -23.70
N THR A 23 16.52 23.56 -23.43
CA THR A 23 16.41 25.01 -23.43
C THR A 23 17.25 25.60 -24.53
N HIS A 24 16.59 26.32 -25.44
CA HIS A 24 17.23 27.04 -26.56
C HIS A 24 17.11 28.56 -26.36
N LEU A 25 18.23 29.25 -26.43
CA LEU A 25 18.30 30.71 -26.44
C LEU A 25 18.52 31.24 -27.87
N SER A 26 17.60 32.08 -28.34
CA SER A 26 17.68 32.73 -29.63
C SER A 26 17.64 34.26 -29.50
N ASN A 27 18.13 34.95 -30.54
CA ASN A 27 18.03 36.39 -30.61
C ASN A 27 16.58 36.81 -30.84
N GLY A 28 16.15 37.90 -30.23
CA GLY A 28 14.81 38.46 -30.37
C GLY A 28 14.33 39.17 -29.12
N LEU A 29 13.08 39.61 -29.13
CA LEU A 29 12.46 40.19 -27.94
C LEU A 29 12.42 39.16 -26.78
N PRO A 30 12.78 39.59 -25.56
CA PRO A 30 12.77 38.73 -24.40
C PRO A 30 11.40 38.07 -24.19
N SER A 31 11.36 36.75 -24.26
CA SER A 31 10.14 35.97 -24.05
C SER A 31 10.52 34.58 -23.54
N LEU A 32 9.62 33.93 -22.77
CA LEU A 32 9.78 32.54 -22.37
C LEU A 32 8.58 31.74 -22.82
N SER A 33 8.80 30.73 -23.65
CA SER A 33 7.79 29.81 -24.15
C SER A 33 8.13 28.39 -23.75
N MET A 34 7.09 27.59 -23.34
CA MET A 34 7.22 26.18 -22.99
C MET A 34 6.37 25.32 -23.92
N VAL A 35 6.97 24.25 -24.46
CA VAL A 35 6.33 23.27 -25.34
C VAL A 35 6.50 21.86 -24.76
N GLY A 36 5.76 20.87 -25.26
CA GLY A 36 5.82 19.50 -24.77
C GLY A 36 4.66 19.13 -23.83
N LEU A 37 3.50 19.78 -24.00
CA LEU A 37 2.25 19.58 -23.24
C LEU A 37 2.41 19.74 -21.70
N PRO A 38 3.02 20.83 -21.22
CA PRO A 38 3.04 21.10 -19.79
C PRO A 38 1.65 21.52 -19.31
N GLU A 39 1.23 21.02 -18.13
CA GLU A 39 0.02 21.49 -17.46
C GLU A 39 0.15 22.96 -17.03
N THR A 40 -0.97 23.59 -16.64
CA THR A 40 -1.01 25.00 -16.23
C THR A 40 -0.01 25.31 -15.13
N ALA A 41 0.11 24.44 -14.12
CA ALA A 41 1.06 24.60 -13.01
C ALA A 41 2.53 24.66 -13.45
N VAL A 42 2.91 23.93 -14.51
CA VAL A 42 4.26 23.99 -15.10
C VAL A 42 4.44 25.27 -15.93
N ARG A 43 3.38 25.79 -16.54
CA ARG A 43 3.44 27.09 -17.21
C ARG A 43 3.59 28.25 -16.24
N GLU A 44 2.99 28.15 -15.05
CA GLU A 44 3.14 29.13 -13.96
C GLU A 44 4.55 29.12 -13.34
N SER A 45 5.33 28.06 -13.50
CA SER A 45 6.73 27.99 -13.04
C SER A 45 7.61 29.08 -13.63
N ARG A 46 7.20 29.67 -14.74
CA ARG A 46 7.92 30.73 -15.46
C ARG A 46 8.29 31.90 -14.55
N GLU A 47 7.33 32.39 -13.76
CA GLU A 47 7.55 33.52 -12.85
C GLU A 47 8.37 33.11 -11.64
N ARG A 48 8.14 31.89 -11.11
CA ARG A 48 8.93 31.35 -9.99
C ARG A 48 10.40 31.17 -10.37
N VAL A 49 10.67 30.53 -11.50
CA VAL A 49 12.04 30.30 -12.01
C VAL A 49 12.77 31.62 -12.25
N ARG A 50 12.12 32.57 -12.92
CA ARG A 50 12.72 33.89 -13.17
C ARG A 50 13.09 34.60 -11.85
N SER A 51 12.15 34.68 -10.92
CA SER A 51 12.38 35.33 -9.62
C SER A 51 13.47 34.63 -8.82
N ALA A 52 13.46 33.29 -8.80
CA ALA A 52 14.46 32.49 -8.09
C ALA A 52 15.88 32.72 -8.65
N ILE A 53 16.05 32.76 -9.96
CA ILE A 53 17.35 33.03 -10.60
C ILE A 53 17.86 34.43 -10.21
N LEU A 54 17.01 35.45 -10.31
CA LEU A 54 17.39 36.83 -9.97
C LEU A 54 17.71 36.98 -8.48
N ASN A 55 16.90 36.39 -7.59
CA ASN A 55 17.10 36.45 -6.15
C ASN A 55 18.30 35.62 -5.67
N ALA A 56 18.71 34.60 -6.43
CA ALA A 56 19.96 33.87 -6.20
C ALA A 56 21.22 34.63 -6.64
N GLY A 57 21.07 35.87 -7.16
CA GLY A 57 22.18 36.70 -7.66
C GLY A 57 22.73 36.25 -9.01
N LEU A 58 21.95 35.49 -9.77
CA LEU A 58 22.30 35.00 -11.10
C LEU A 58 21.60 35.82 -12.19
N GLU A 59 22.13 35.80 -13.43
CA GLU A 59 21.58 36.55 -14.51
C GLU A 59 20.47 35.77 -15.23
N PHE A 60 19.28 36.39 -15.39
CA PHE A 60 18.22 35.84 -16.22
C PHE A 60 18.39 36.39 -17.67
N PRO A 61 18.55 35.51 -18.69
CA PRO A 61 18.90 35.96 -20.04
C PRO A 61 17.84 36.86 -20.67
N ALA A 62 18.21 38.07 -21.11
CA ALA A 62 17.35 38.99 -21.87
C ALA A 62 17.24 38.58 -23.35
N ARG A 63 16.86 37.35 -23.62
CA ARG A 63 16.72 36.72 -24.95
C ARG A 63 15.39 35.99 -25.08
N ARG A 64 15.09 35.50 -26.28
CA ARG A 64 13.97 34.60 -26.49
C ARG A 64 14.38 33.20 -26.00
N ILE A 65 13.66 32.70 -25.00
CA ILE A 65 13.89 31.40 -24.35
C ILE A 65 12.77 30.45 -24.81
N THR A 66 13.13 29.30 -25.39
CA THR A 66 12.19 28.23 -25.73
C THR A 66 12.60 26.99 -24.95
N ILE A 67 11.68 26.43 -24.15
CA ILE A 67 11.88 25.22 -23.34
C ILE A 67 10.99 24.12 -23.92
N ASN A 68 11.59 23.01 -24.33
CA ASN A 68 10.89 21.82 -24.77
C ASN A 68 11.01 20.72 -23.70
N MET A 69 9.88 20.13 -23.29
CA MET A 69 9.83 19.04 -22.32
C MET A 69 9.39 17.75 -23.02
N ALA A 70 10.33 16.86 -23.29
CA ALA A 70 10.09 15.60 -24.00
C ALA A 70 10.10 14.39 -23.06
N PRO A 71 9.34 13.32 -23.34
CA PRO A 71 8.38 13.18 -24.43
C PRO A 71 7.04 13.90 -24.15
N ALA A 72 6.36 14.35 -25.20
CA ALA A 72 5.08 15.07 -25.06
C ALA A 72 3.96 14.19 -24.44
N GLY A 73 3.98 12.87 -24.68
CA GLY A 73 2.94 11.95 -24.21
C GLY A 73 2.96 11.67 -22.68
N VAL A 74 3.99 12.15 -21.95
CA VAL A 74 4.06 12.00 -20.49
C VAL A 74 3.48 13.25 -19.83
N PRO A 75 2.48 13.13 -18.93
CA PRO A 75 1.93 14.26 -18.19
C PRO A 75 3.00 14.95 -17.33
N LYS A 76 3.06 16.29 -17.38
CA LYS A 76 3.96 17.08 -16.56
C LYS A 76 3.13 17.98 -15.67
N SER A 77 3.05 17.62 -14.39
CA SER A 77 2.24 18.32 -13.40
C SER A 77 3.08 18.81 -12.21
N GLY A 78 2.65 19.91 -11.61
CA GLY A 78 3.26 20.48 -10.41
C GLY A 78 4.57 21.24 -10.64
N GLY A 79 5.17 21.71 -9.54
CA GLY A 79 6.39 22.52 -9.54
C GLY A 79 7.70 21.74 -9.59
N ARG A 80 7.65 20.39 -9.60
CA ARG A 80 8.83 19.52 -9.50
C ARG A 80 9.89 19.74 -10.59
N TYR A 81 9.55 20.44 -11.66
CA TYR A 81 10.42 20.73 -12.81
C TYR A 81 11.17 22.07 -12.69
N ASP A 82 10.79 22.93 -11.73
CA ASP A 82 11.27 24.29 -11.61
C ASP A 82 12.80 24.36 -11.54
N LEU A 83 13.41 23.51 -10.69
CA LEU A 83 14.87 23.46 -10.52
C LEU A 83 15.56 23.01 -11.81
N ALA A 84 15.03 21.98 -12.50
CA ALA A 84 15.58 21.51 -13.77
C ALA A 84 15.48 22.59 -14.87
N ILE A 85 14.37 23.31 -14.92
CA ILE A 85 14.17 24.45 -15.85
C ILE A 85 15.15 25.56 -15.56
N ALA A 86 15.33 25.94 -14.28
CA ALA A 86 16.29 26.99 -13.90
C ALA A 86 17.71 26.62 -14.31
N LEU A 87 18.18 25.42 -13.97
CA LEU A 87 19.53 24.95 -14.30
C LEU A 87 19.73 24.82 -15.82
N SER A 88 18.68 24.45 -16.59
CA SER A 88 18.76 24.41 -18.06
C SER A 88 18.90 25.79 -18.69
N ILE A 89 18.22 26.82 -18.14
CA ILE A 89 18.36 28.22 -18.58
C ILE A 89 19.76 28.73 -18.25
N LEU A 90 20.27 28.48 -17.07
CA LEU A 90 21.60 28.90 -16.65
C LEU A 90 22.71 28.22 -17.46
N SER A 91 22.54 26.95 -17.78
CA SER A 91 23.48 26.23 -18.67
C SER A 91 23.42 26.75 -20.11
N ALA A 92 22.24 27.01 -20.67
CA ALA A 92 22.09 27.55 -22.00
C ALA A 92 22.68 28.97 -22.15
N SER A 93 22.69 29.77 -21.06
CA SER A 93 23.31 31.09 -21.00
C SER A 93 24.82 31.07 -20.73
N GLY A 94 25.41 29.90 -20.49
CA GLY A 94 26.85 29.75 -20.24
C GLY A 94 27.26 30.01 -18.76
N GLN A 95 26.30 30.18 -17.85
CA GLN A 95 26.58 30.40 -16.44
C GLN A 95 26.88 29.08 -15.70
N LEU A 96 26.47 27.92 -16.25
CA LEU A 96 26.75 26.59 -15.71
C LEU A 96 27.35 25.66 -16.77
N PRO A 97 28.32 24.80 -16.41
CA PRO A 97 28.88 23.80 -17.32
C PRO A 97 27.84 22.69 -17.58
N SER A 98 27.77 22.21 -18.83
CA SER A 98 26.79 21.22 -19.26
C SER A 98 27.19 19.75 -18.96
N GLU A 99 28.47 19.51 -18.71
CA GLU A 99 29.00 18.13 -18.61
C GLU A 99 28.39 17.29 -17.49
N LYS A 100 28.38 17.81 -16.26
CA LYS A 100 27.80 17.12 -15.10
C LYS A 100 26.26 17.06 -15.17
N LEU A 101 25.63 18.07 -15.78
CA LEU A 101 24.17 18.11 -15.98
C LEU A 101 23.70 16.97 -16.89
N ALA A 102 24.52 16.52 -17.82
CA ALA A 102 24.19 15.42 -18.73
C ALA A 102 24.01 14.07 -18.04
N THR A 103 24.65 13.85 -16.89
CA THR A 103 24.60 12.59 -16.13
C THR A 103 23.73 12.66 -14.88
N THR A 104 23.26 13.84 -14.53
CA THR A 104 22.47 14.08 -13.30
C THR A 104 21.03 14.43 -13.67
N GLU A 105 20.10 13.75 -13.02
CA GLU A 105 18.68 14.09 -13.06
C GLU A 105 18.36 15.06 -11.93
N ILE A 106 17.35 15.90 -12.09
CA ILE A 106 17.10 17.03 -11.20
C ILE A 106 15.61 17.10 -10.87
N LEU A 107 15.31 17.16 -9.57
CA LEU A 107 13.96 17.39 -9.04
C LEU A 107 13.96 18.55 -8.06
N GLY A 108 12.91 19.37 -8.08
CA GLY A 108 12.72 20.41 -7.08
C GLY A 108 11.76 21.50 -7.56
N GLU A 109 10.93 21.98 -6.62
CA GLU A 109 10.11 23.18 -6.82
C GLU A 109 10.88 24.38 -6.27
N LEU A 110 10.84 25.51 -6.96
CA LEU A 110 11.50 26.74 -6.53
C LEU A 110 10.52 27.70 -5.86
N ALA A 111 10.90 28.19 -4.70
CA ALA A 111 10.31 29.40 -4.12
C ALA A 111 10.84 30.64 -4.84
N LEU A 112 10.13 31.76 -4.75
CA LEU A 112 10.54 33.02 -5.37
C LEU A 112 11.91 33.52 -4.84
N ALA A 113 12.26 33.19 -3.60
CA ALA A 113 13.52 33.54 -2.99
C ALA A 113 14.71 32.67 -3.43
N GLY A 114 14.44 31.56 -4.15
CA GLY A 114 15.48 30.62 -4.59
C GLY A 114 15.62 29.37 -3.72
N ASP A 115 14.78 29.21 -2.67
CA ASP A 115 14.74 27.99 -1.88
C ASP A 115 14.18 26.83 -2.71
N VAL A 116 14.73 25.64 -2.49
CA VAL A 116 14.27 24.39 -3.12
C VAL A 116 13.28 23.69 -2.20
N ARG A 117 12.02 23.65 -2.61
CA ARG A 117 10.93 23.00 -1.87
C ARG A 117 10.82 21.53 -2.19
N GLY A 118 10.37 20.74 -1.20
CA GLY A 118 10.08 19.33 -1.36
C GLY A 118 8.99 19.05 -2.38
N VAL A 119 9.12 17.91 -3.07
CA VAL A 119 8.17 17.46 -4.09
C VAL A 119 7.68 16.05 -3.78
N GLN A 120 6.49 15.70 -4.27
CA GLN A 120 5.92 14.36 -4.10
C GLN A 120 6.55 13.38 -5.08
N GLY A 121 6.60 12.08 -4.74
CA GLY A 121 7.05 11.02 -5.64
C GLY A 121 8.55 11.08 -5.94
N VAL A 122 9.37 11.43 -4.95
CA VAL A 122 10.83 11.39 -5.07
C VAL A 122 11.34 9.97 -5.01
N LEU A 123 10.77 9.10 -4.17
CA LEU A 123 11.25 7.74 -4.04
C LEU A 123 11.21 6.92 -5.35
N PRO A 124 10.10 6.90 -6.12
CA PRO A 124 10.09 6.29 -7.46
C PRO A 124 11.15 6.88 -8.40
N ALA A 125 11.42 8.19 -8.31
CA ALA A 125 12.44 8.83 -9.14
C ALA A 125 13.85 8.39 -8.75
N VAL A 126 14.14 8.24 -7.46
CA VAL A 126 15.43 7.73 -6.96
C VAL A 126 15.67 6.29 -7.43
N ILE A 127 14.65 5.42 -7.31
CA ILE A 127 14.72 4.03 -7.80
C ILE A 127 15.02 4.01 -9.30
N ALA A 128 14.27 4.79 -10.09
CA ALA A 128 14.42 4.82 -11.53
C ALA A 128 15.75 5.45 -11.99
N ALA A 129 16.30 6.44 -11.27
CA ALA A 129 17.61 7.02 -11.54
C ALA A 129 18.74 6.01 -11.24
N ARG A 130 18.66 5.30 -10.09
CA ARG A 130 19.58 4.20 -9.76
C ARG A 130 19.60 3.14 -10.85
N ASP A 131 18.45 2.67 -11.28
CA ASP A 131 18.31 1.59 -12.26
C ASP A 131 18.81 2.04 -13.65
N ALA A 132 18.78 3.35 -13.93
CA ALA A 132 19.36 3.96 -15.13
C ALA A 132 20.88 4.28 -14.99
N GLY A 133 21.49 4.02 -13.82
CA GLY A 133 22.90 4.34 -13.55
C GLY A 133 23.20 5.85 -13.53
N ARG A 134 22.19 6.70 -13.20
CA ARG A 134 22.28 8.15 -13.20
C ARG A 134 22.26 8.71 -11.78
N SER A 135 22.93 9.84 -11.58
CA SER A 135 22.84 10.61 -10.33
C SER A 135 21.51 11.36 -10.26
N LEU A 136 21.02 11.67 -9.07
CA LEU A 136 19.81 12.45 -8.87
C LEU A 136 20.03 13.54 -7.81
N LEU A 137 19.72 14.78 -8.16
CA LEU A 137 19.65 15.92 -7.26
C LEU A 137 18.20 16.11 -6.80
N VAL A 138 17.98 16.05 -5.47
CA VAL A 138 16.66 16.17 -4.83
C VAL A 138 16.61 17.36 -3.88
N PRO A 139 15.41 17.85 -3.52
CA PRO A 139 15.27 18.82 -2.45
C PRO A 139 15.75 18.26 -1.10
N ALA A 140 16.38 19.08 -0.27
CA ALA A 140 16.80 18.68 1.09
C ALA A 140 15.64 18.14 1.95
N ALA A 141 14.43 18.65 1.76
CA ALA A 141 13.22 18.19 2.42
C ALA A 141 12.84 16.72 2.08
N ASN A 142 13.36 16.17 0.97
CA ASN A 142 13.10 14.79 0.54
C ASN A 142 14.26 13.82 0.89
N THR A 143 15.25 14.26 1.64
CA THR A 143 16.42 13.43 2.00
C THR A 143 16.02 12.13 2.68
N ALA A 144 15.03 12.17 3.59
CA ALA A 144 14.58 11.01 4.34
C ALA A 144 14.11 9.85 3.44
N GLU A 145 13.40 10.16 2.35
CA GLU A 145 12.95 9.14 1.40
C GLU A 145 14.02 8.77 0.37
N ALA A 146 14.88 9.72 -0.01
CA ALA A 146 15.95 9.47 -0.98
C ALA A 146 17.02 8.51 -0.42
N THR A 147 17.25 8.53 0.88
CA THR A 147 18.23 7.65 1.55
C THR A 147 17.75 6.20 1.75
N LEU A 148 16.48 5.88 1.46
CA LEU A 148 15.95 4.51 1.58
C LEU A 148 16.43 3.57 0.47
N VAL A 149 16.92 4.11 -0.65
CA VAL A 149 17.29 3.30 -1.81
C VAL A 149 18.78 2.99 -1.79
N ALA A 150 19.10 1.73 -1.56
CA ALA A 150 20.49 1.24 -1.60
C ALA A 150 21.07 1.39 -3.01
N GLY A 151 22.35 1.82 -3.09
CA GLY A 151 23.07 1.95 -4.34
C GLY A 151 22.68 3.15 -5.21
N ALA A 152 21.77 4.01 -4.74
CA ALA A 152 21.43 5.25 -5.44
C ALA A 152 22.49 6.33 -5.19
N ASN A 153 22.89 7.04 -6.25
CA ASN A 153 23.80 8.19 -6.14
C ASN A 153 22.97 9.48 -6.11
N THR A 154 22.61 9.92 -4.90
CA THR A 154 21.71 11.04 -4.68
C THR A 154 22.40 12.19 -3.93
N PHE A 155 22.03 13.41 -4.28
CA PHE A 155 22.50 14.65 -3.67
C PHE A 155 21.30 15.49 -3.25
N ALA A 156 21.45 16.31 -2.19
CA ALA A 156 20.36 17.16 -1.70
C ALA A 156 20.78 18.63 -1.74
N ALA A 157 19.88 19.50 -2.23
CA ALA A 157 20.06 20.94 -2.21
C ALA A 157 18.89 21.63 -1.52
N SER A 158 19.20 22.68 -0.71
CA SER A 158 18.22 23.54 -0.04
C SER A 158 17.91 24.79 -0.84
N THR A 159 18.85 25.23 -1.71
CA THR A 159 18.72 26.46 -2.50
C THR A 159 19.19 26.24 -3.94
N LEU A 160 18.72 27.11 -4.85
CA LEU A 160 19.18 27.15 -6.23
C LEU A 160 20.70 27.42 -6.29
N GLN A 161 21.23 28.25 -5.38
CA GLN A 161 22.65 28.56 -5.33
C GLN A 161 23.49 27.32 -4.98
N GLU A 162 23.09 26.53 -3.97
CA GLU A 162 23.72 25.24 -3.63
C GLU A 162 23.71 24.27 -4.81
N ALA A 163 22.55 24.17 -5.50
CA ALA A 163 22.41 23.34 -6.69
C ALA A 163 23.38 23.79 -7.80
N CYS A 164 23.52 25.10 -8.05
CA CYS A 164 24.48 25.61 -9.01
C CYS A 164 25.94 25.32 -8.60
N GLN A 165 26.29 25.51 -7.34
CA GLN A 165 27.64 25.26 -6.82
C GLN A 165 28.02 23.77 -6.97
N HIS A 166 27.08 22.84 -6.81
CA HIS A 166 27.32 21.41 -7.04
C HIS A 166 27.89 21.12 -8.42
N PHE A 167 27.45 21.83 -9.44
CA PHE A 167 27.88 21.63 -10.82
C PHE A 167 29.17 22.38 -11.19
N VAL A 168 29.54 23.42 -10.43
CA VAL A 168 30.76 24.23 -10.68
C VAL A 168 31.91 23.72 -9.80
N ASP A 169 32.04 24.27 -8.60
CA ASP A 169 33.27 24.14 -7.78
C ASP A 169 33.09 23.44 -6.45
N LYS A 170 31.86 23.34 -5.93
CA LYS A 170 31.55 22.76 -4.59
C LYS A 170 30.55 21.62 -4.72
N PRO A 171 31.00 20.41 -5.09
CA PRO A 171 30.10 19.28 -5.16
C PRO A 171 29.46 18.97 -3.80
N LEU A 172 28.16 18.76 -3.78
CA LEU A 172 27.44 18.29 -2.61
C LEU A 172 27.93 16.87 -2.26
N SER A 173 27.87 16.54 -0.98
CA SER A 173 28.14 15.17 -0.55
C SER A 173 26.99 14.26 -0.97
N ALA A 174 27.33 13.06 -1.45
CA ALA A 174 26.32 12.04 -1.73
C ALA A 174 25.63 11.66 -0.42
N LEU A 175 24.32 11.47 -0.51
CA LEU A 175 23.50 11.03 0.62
C LEU A 175 23.88 9.58 1.00
N ALA A 176 24.18 9.36 2.27
CA ALA A 176 24.43 8.04 2.79
C ALA A 176 23.12 7.24 2.82
N HIS A 177 23.15 6.00 2.35
CA HIS A 177 22.04 5.09 2.49
C HIS A 177 21.73 4.87 3.99
N THR A 178 20.50 5.18 4.39
CA THR A 178 20.03 4.87 5.72
C THR A 178 19.54 3.42 5.71
N ARG A 179 20.38 2.49 6.18
CA ARG A 179 19.89 1.18 6.59
C ARG A 179 18.94 1.41 7.76
N GLY A 180 17.66 1.53 7.45
CA GLY A 180 16.66 1.36 8.48
C GLY A 180 16.82 -0.07 8.97
N GLU A 181 17.55 -0.27 10.07
CA GLU A 181 17.33 -1.48 10.84
C GLU A 181 15.82 -1.48 11.09
N ALA A 182 15.14 -2.50 10.53
CA ALA A 182 13.74 -2.75 10.79
C ALA A 182 13.62 -3.24 12.25
N GLY A 183 14.15 -2.43 13.16
CA GLY A 183 13.90 -2.54 14.57
C GLY A 183 12.40 -2.30 14.76
N VAL A 184 11.78 -3.10 15.56
CA VAL A 184 10.44 -2.83 16.10
C VAL A 184 10.48 -1.42 16.68
N ALA A 185 10.23 -0.43 15.82
CA ALA A 185 10.30 0.96 16.21
C ALA A 185 9.25 1.16 17.31
N ALA A 186 9.70 1.67 18.44
CA ALA A 186 8.90 2.06 19.59
C ALA A 186 7.85 3.16 19.29
N GLY A 187 7.28 3.19 18.09
CA GLY A 187 6.44 4.28 17.58
C GLY A 187 5.01 3.92 17.19
N GLN A 188 4.72 2.69 16.81
CA GLN A 188 3.33 2.22 16.66
C GLN A 188 3.09 1.13 17.71
N GLN A 189 2.55 1.52 18.83
CA GLN A 189 2.05 0.56 19.83
C GLN A 189 0.73 -0.01 19.29
N HIS A 190 0.83 -1.08 18.49
CA HIS A 190 -0.34 -1.92 18.26
C HIS A 190 -0.71 -2.64 19.57
N PRO A 191 -1.99 -2.79 19.88
CA PRO A 191 -2.40 -3.56 21.04
C PRO A 191 -1.80 -4.97 20.96
N ASP A 192 -1.34 -5.51 22.08
CA ASP A 192 -0.89 -6.90 22.13
C ASP A 192 -2.10 -7.85 22.13
N ILE A 193 -2.03 -8.92 21.35
CA ILE A 193 -3.09 -9.92 21.30
C ILE A 193 -3.27 -10.61 22.67
N ALA A 194 -2.24 -10.61 23.51
CA ALA A 194 -2.30 -11.10 24.88
C ALA A 194 -3.23 -10.27 25.78
N ASP A 195 -3.40 -8.96 25.47
CA ASP A 195 -4.28 -8.06 26.22
C ASP A 195 -5.77 -8.33 25.96
N ILE A 196 -6.08 -9.01 24.86
CA ILE A 196 -7.45 -9.38 24.52
C ILE A 196 -7.86 -10.61 25.35
N ARG A 197 -8.91 -10.49 26.13
CA ARG A 197 -9.44 -11.58 26.94
C ARG A 197 -10.33 -12.50 26.09
N GLY A 198 -10.35 -13.78 26.39
CA GLY A 198 -11.16 -14.77 25.68
C GLY A 198 -10.91 -14.79 24.17
N GLN A 199 -11.96 -14.86 23.38
CA GLN A 199 -11.96 -14.80 21.91
C GLN A 199 -10.98 -15.78 21.23
N HIS A 200 -10.85 -17.00 21.79
CA HIS A 200 -9.83 -17.97 21.37
C HIS A 200 -9.92 -18.32 19.87
N LEU A 201 -11.14 -18.52 19.35
CA LEU A 201 -11.37 -18.84 17.95
C LEU A 201 -10.95 -17.67 17.04
N ALA A 202 -11.29 -16.43 17.39
CA ALA A 202 -10.93 -15.25 16.62
C ALA A 202 -9.41 -14.98 16.65
N LYS A 203 -8.75 -15.19 17.78
CA LYS A 203 -7.29 -15.11 17.90
C LYS A 203 -6.58 -16.17 17.03
N ARG A 204 -7.07 -17.42 17.06
CA ARG A 204 -6.54 -18.50 16.21
C ARG A 204 -6.74 -18.17 14.72
N ALA A 205 -7.91 -17.68 14.34
CA ALA A 205 -8.18 -17.26 12.98
C ALA A 205 -7.29 -16.09 12.53
N LEU A 206 -7.01 -15.09 13.38
CA LEU A 206 -6.06 -14.02 13.10
C LEU A 206 -4.64 -14.54 12.87
N LEU A 207 -4.20 -15.52 13.66
CA LEU A 207 -2.90 -16.16 13.48
C LEU A 207 -2.81 -16.87 12.13
N ILE A 208 -3.85 -17.63 11.76
CA ILE A 208 -3.93 -18.30 10.45
C ILE A 208 -3.97 -17.26 9.32
N ALA A 209 -4.78 -16.21 9.48
CA ALA A 209 -4.85 -15.11 8.52
C ALA A 209 -3.49 -14.44 8.33
N ALA A 210 -2.77 -14.16 9.42
CA ALA A 210 -1.41 -13.60 9.39
C ALA A 210 -0.43 -14.54 8.68
N ALA A 211 -0.46 -15.84 8.97
CA ALA A 211 0.47 -16.81 8.42
C ALA A 211 0.30 -17.03 6.92
N GLY A 212 -0.94 -17.16 6.44
CA GLY A 212 -1.23 -17.46 5.03
C GLY A 212 -1.60 -16.25 4.18
N ASN A 213 -1.65 -15.05 4.75
CA ASN A 213 -2.19 -13.85 4.10
C ASN A 213 -3.66 -14.02 3.65
N HIS A 214 -4.47 -14.71 4.46
CA HIS A 214 -5.88 -14.98 4.16
C HIS A 214 -6.78 -13.80 4.52
N ASN A 215 -7.80 -13.55 3.70
CA ASN A 215 -8.84 -12.57 3.99
C ASN A 215 -9.78 -13.08 5.08
N MET A 216 -10.19 -12.21 6.01
CA MET A 216 -10.98 -12.60 7.16
C MET A 216 -12.18 -11.67 7.39
N LEU A 217 -13.31 -12.24 7.75
CA LEU A 217 -14.52 -11.56 8.19
C LEU A 217 -14.86 -11.94 9.63
N MET A 218 -15.01 -10.94 10.47
CA MET A 218 -15.48 -11.07 11.85
C MET A 218 -16.94 -10.65 11.96
N VAL A 219 -17.79 -11.52 12.52
CA VAL A 219 -19.21 -11.25 12.73
C VAL A 219 -19.54 -11.34 14.19
N GLY A 220 -20.22 -10.35 14.75
CA GLY A 220 -20.60 -10.39 16.16
C GLY A 220 -21.26 -9.13 16.66
N PRO A 221 -21.86 -9.15 17.85
CA PRO A 221 -22.51 -8.01 18.44
C PRO A 221 -21.60 -6.78 18.60
N PRO A 222 -22.14 -5.56 18.74
CA PRO A 222 -21.33 -4.40 19.06
C PRO A 222 -20.65 -4.56 20.43
N GLY A 223 -19.42 -4.02 20.55
CA GLY A 223 -18.65 -4.06 21.79
C GLY A 223 -17.94 -5.39 22.09
N THR A 224 -17.91 -6.36 21.16
CA THR A 224 -17.22 -7.66 21.35
C THR A 224 -15.72 -7.63 21.07
N GLY A 225 -15.16 -6.47 20.72
CA GLY A 225 -13.72 -6.30 20.49
C GLY A 225 -13.22 -6.58 19.07
N LYS A 226 -14.10 -6.64 18.05
CA LYS A 226 -13.73 -6.89 16.65
C LYS A 226 -12.66 -5.92 16.13
N THR A 227 -12.86 -4.62 16.36
CA THR A 227 -11.91 -3.57 15.98
C THR A 227 -10.58 -3.71 16.72
N LEU A 228 -10.63 -4.06 18.01
CA LEU A 228 -9.42 -4.29 18.81
C LEU A 228 -8.64 -5.49 18.27
N LEU A 229 -9.33 -6.61 17.97
CA LEU A 229 -8.73 -7.80 17.35
C LEU A 229 -8.05 -7.42 16.01
N ALA A 230 -8.72 -6.70 15.13
CA ALA A 230 -8.13 -6.27 13.85
C ALA A 230 -6.86 -5.42 14.04
N ASN A 231 -6.86 -4.54 15.04
CA ASN A 231 -5.71 -3.67 15.35
C ASN A 231 -4.50 -4.43 15.93
N THR A 232 -4.65 -5.68 16.38
CA THR A 232 -3.51 -6.52 16.80
C THR A 232 -2.78 -7.17 15.62
N LEU A 233 -3.43 -7.29 14.47
CA LEU A 233 -2.88 -8.01 13.30
C LEU A 233 -1.52 -7.46 12.83
N PRO A 234 -1.27 -6.14 12.73
CA PRO A 234 0.05 -5.63 12.36
C PRO A 234 1.16 -6.12 13.31
N GLY A 235 0.83 -6.34 14.58
CA GLY A 235 1.73 -6.92 15.59
C GLY A 235 2.13 -8.37 15.31
N LEU A 236 1.34 -9.11 14.53
CA LEU A 236 1.58 -10.51 14.14
C LEU A 236 2.33 -10.64 12.80
N LEU A 237 2.34 -9.58 11.98
CA LEU A 237 2.97 -9.62 10.66
C LEU A 237 4.49 -9.42 10.74
N PRO A 238 5.27 -10.13 9.90
CA PRO A 238 6.69 -9.84 9.73
C PRO A 238 6.90 -8.49 9.02
N THR A 239 8.12 -7.97 9.12
CA THR A 239 8.56 -6.86 8.28
C THR A 239 8.55 -7.26 6.80
N LEU A 240 8.31 -6.28 5.94
CA LEU A 240 8.32 -6.48 4.49
C LEU A 240 9.76 -6.75 4.00
N SER A 241 9.88 -7.52 2.92
CA SER A 241 11.12 -7.57 2.16
C SER A 241 11.45 -6.18 1.61
N GLU A 242 12.72 -5.90 1.35
CA GLU A 242 13.16 -4.61 0.82
C GLU A 242 12.38 -4.21 -0.45
N ALA A 243 12.16 -5.15 -1.36
CA ALA A 243 11.39 -4.91 -2.58
C ALA A 243 9.95 -4.47 -2.29
N HIS A 244 9.20 -5.20 -1.46
CA HIS A 244 7.82 -4.83 -1.10
C HIS A 244 7.76 -3.55 -0.26
N ALA A 245 8.77 -3.31 0.59
CA ALA A 245 8.86 -2.09 1.37
C ALA A 245 9.06 -0.86 0.47
N LEU A 246 9.93 -0.95 -0.56
CA LEU A 246 10.11 0.10 -1.55
C LEU A 246 8.87 0.34 -2.41
N GLU A 247 8.14 -0.73 -2.80
CA GLU A 247 6.85 -0.58 -3.50
C GLU A 247 5.83 0.20 -2.64
N ALA A 248 5.63 -0.22 -1.38
CA ALA A 248 4.69 0.43 -0.47
C ALA A 248 5.12 1.88 -0.15
N ALA A 249 6.41 2.11 0.06
CA ALA A 249 6.97 3.45 0.30
C ALA A 249 6.81 4.35 -0.94
N SER A 250 6.99 3.81 -2.15
CA SER A 250 6.78 4.55 -3.41
C SER A 250 5.34 5.05 -3.56
N ILE A 251 4.37 4.21 -3.21
CA ILE A 251 2.95 4.61 -3.20
C ILE A 251 2.73 5.77 -2.22
N ARG A 252 3.30 5.69 -1.01
CA ARG A 252 3.18 6.76 -0.01
C ARG A 252 3.87 8.05 -0.44
N SER A 253 5.05 7.95 -1.07
CA SER A 253 5.78 9.08 -1.65
C SER A 253 4.94 9.81 -2.71
N VAL A 254 4.31 9.07 -3.63
CA VAL A 254 3.41 9.63 -4.66
C VAL A 254 2.15 10.24 -4.04
N ALA A 255 1.62 9.65 -2.98
CA ALA A 255 0.49 10.19 -2.24
C ALA A 255 0.84 11.42 -1.36
N GLY A 256 2.11 11.82 -1.31
CA GLY A 256 2.58 12.92 -0.47
C GLY A 256 2.52 12.63 1.03
N GLN A 257 2.48 11.35 1.42
CA GLN A 257 2.50 10.95 2.82
C GLN A 257 3.93 10.89 3.35
N PRO A 258 4.18 11.36 4.59
CA PRO A 258 5.54 11.35 5.14
C PRO A 258 6.06 9.92 5.30
N LEU A 259 7.30 9.70 4.90
CA LEU A 259 8.02 8.45 5.07
C LEU A 259 8.97 8.59 6.26
N GLN A 260 8.79 7.73 7.26
CA GLN A 260 9.70 7.64 8.39
C GLN A 260 10.68 6.50 8.15
N PRO A 261 12.00 6.74 8.10
CA PRO A 261 12.99 5.72 7.80
C PRO A 261 12.94 4.49 8.69
N MET A 262 12.52 4.63 9.95
CA MET A 262 12.40 3.50 10.89
C MET A 262 11.13 2.64 10.69
N GLN A 263 10.15 3.11 9.92
CA GLN A 263 8.84 2.44 9.75
C GLN A 263 8.56 2.03 8.31
N TRP A 264 9.46 2.30 7.39
CA TRP A 264 9.22 2.08 5.96
C TRP A 264 9.02 0.61 5.59
N ALA A 265 9.64 -0.33 6.34
CA ALA A 265 9.51 -1.77 6.14
C ALA A 265 8.35 -2.42 6.93
N LEU A 266 7.55 -1.64 7.67
CA LEU A 266 6.37 -2.17 8.35
C LEU A 266 5.21 -2.30 7.35
N PRO A 267 4.45 -3.43 7.40
CA PRO A 267 3.24 -3.57 6.58
C PRO A 267 2.26 -2.43 6.84
N PRO A 268 1.77 -1.71 5.81
CA PRO A 268 0.76 -0.68 5.98
C PRO A 268 -0.52 -1.25 6.60
N PHE A 269 -1.14 -0.50 7.52
CA PHE A 269 -2.47 -0.80 8.05
C PHE A 269 -3.39 0.38 7.75
N ARG A 270 -4.40 0.14 6.93
CA ARG A 270 -5.36 1.17 6.48
C ARG A 270 -6.75 0.81 6.98
N ALA A 271 -7.40 1.75 7.66
CA ALA A 271 -8.73 1.58 8.22
C ALA A 271 -9.61 2.77 7.81
N PRO A 272 -10.08 2.82 6.55
CA PRO A 272 -10.93 3.90 6.08
C PRO A 272 -12.29 3.88 6.79
N HIS A 273 -12.82 5.07 7.08
CA HIS A 273 -14.16 5.21 7.62
C HIS A 273 -15.21 4.75 6.61
N HIS A 274 -16.33 4.17 7.06
CA HIS A 274 -17.38 3.63 6.20
C HIS A 274 -18.05 4.69 5.29
N SER A 275 -17.92 6.00 5.59
CA SER A 275 -18.37 7.09 4.73
C SER A 275 -17.45 7.36 3.53
N ALA A 276 -16.33 6.66 3.39
CA ALA A 276 -15.40 6.86 2.29
C ALA A 276 -16.07 6.68 0.92
N SER A 277 -15.72 7.57 -0.02
CA SER A 277 -16.20 7.46 -1.40
C SER A 277 -15.42 6.42 -2.20
N SER A 278 -15.97 5.98 -3.36
CA SER A 278 -15.24 5.09 -4.26
C SER A 278 -13.92 5.67 -4.73
N VAL A 279 -13.85 6.99 -4.94
CA VAL A 279 -12.60 7.69 -5.29
C VAL A 279 -11.59 7.65 -4.15
N ALA A 280 -12.04 7.81 -2.90
CA ALA A 280 -11.16 7.68 -1.75
C ALA A 280 -10.64 6.25 -1.59
N MET A 281 -11.45 5.24 -1.89
CA MET A 281 -11.08 3.82 -1.79
C MET A 281 -10.11 3.40 -2.91
N VAL A 282 -10.45 3.65 -4.16
CA VAL A 282 -9.70 3.14 -5.33
C VAL A 282 -8.62 4.12 -5.79
N GLY A 283 -8.84 5.39 -5.55
CA GLY A 283 -7.99 6.46 -6.06
C GLY A 283 -8.64 7.18 -7.24
N GLY A 284 -7.98 8.22 -7.71
CA GLY A 284 -8.48 9.07 -8.79
C GLY A 284 -8.37 10.55 -8.45
N GLY A 285 -9.37 11.33 -8.82
CA GLY A 285 -9.34 12.79 -8.65
C GLY A 285 -8.49 13.48 -9.72
N ARG A 286 -8.30 14.79 -9.59
CA ARG A 286 -7.62 15.63 -10.59
C ARG A 286 -6.15 15.24 -10.80
N HIS A 287 -5.49 14.78 -9.73
CA HIS A 287 -4.05 14.44 -9.72
C HIS A 287 -3.76 12.93 -9.65
N LEU A 288 -4.77 12.06 -9.94
CA LEU A 288 -4.65 10.59 -9.91
C LEU A 288 -3.98 10.06 -8.63
N SER A 289 -4.42 10.58 -7.49
CA SER A 289 -3.89 10.17 -6.19
C SER A 289 -4.25 8.70 -5.89
N PRO A 290 -3.32 7.92 -5.32
CA PRO A 290 -3.61 6.57 -4.82
C PRO A 290 -4.74 6.59 -3.78
N GLY A 291 -5.65 5.60 -3.86
CA GLY A 291 -6.70 5.40 -2.86
C GLY A 291 -6.25 4.48 -1.72
N GLU A 292 -7.15 4.29 -0.73
CA GLU A 292 -6.89 3.47 0.46
C GLU A 292 -6.48 2.03 0.12
N VAL A 293 -7.05 1.46 -0.95
CA VAL A 293 -6.73 0.11 -1.45
C VAL A 293 -5.27 0.02 -1.92
N THR A 294 -4.78 1.03 -2.63
CA THR A 294 -3.39 1.12 -3.07
C THR A 294 -2.46 1.45 -1.89
N LEU A 295 -2.88 2.34 -0.98
CA LEU A 295 -2.13 2.67 0.24
C LEU A 295 -1.99 1.48 1.21
N ALA A 296 -2.89 0.49 1.11
CA ALA A 296 -2.81 -0.77 1.85
C ALA A 296 -1.91 -1.83 1.18
N HIS A 297 -1.28 -1.51 0.04
CA HIS A 297 -0.44 -2.45 -0.71
C HIS A 297 0.64 -3.07 0.17
N ALA A 298 0.84 -4.39 0.04
CA ALA A 298 1.72 -5.22 0.85
C ALA A 298 1.40 -5.23 2.37
N GLY A 299 0.21 -4.76 2.75
CA GLY A 299 -0.25 -4.66 4.12
C GLY A 299 -1.71 -5.09 4.31
N VAL A 300 -2.43 -4.40 5.16
CA VAL A 300 -3.79 -4.73 5.60
C VAL A 300 -4.75 -3.59 5.29
N LEU A 301 -5.88 -3.93 4.68
CA LEU A 301 -7.06 -3.07 4.60
C LEU A 301 -8.10 -3.58 5.58
N PHE A 302 -8.38 -2.80 6.63
CA PHE A 302 -9.40 -3.10 7.61
C PHE A 302 -10.68 -2.30 7.32
N LEU A 303 -11.79 -3.01 7.14
CA LEU A 303 -13.12 -2.40 6.95
C LEU A 303 -14.00 -2.73 8.14
N ASP A 304 -14.13 -1.77 9.05
CA ASP A 304 -15.08 -1.87 10.15
C ASP A 304 -16.48 -1.53 9.68
N GLU A 305 -17.50 -2.13 10.32
CA GLU A 305 -18.90 -1.92 9.96
C GLU A 305 -19.17 -2.13 8.45
N LEU A 306 -18.71 -3.25 7.90
CA LEU A 306 -18.68 -3.54 6.44
C LEU A 306 -20.04 -3.24 5.76
N THR A 307 -21.17 -3.50 6.42
CA THR A 307 -22.52 -3.27 5.91
C THR A 307 -22.95 -1.80 5.87
N GLU A 308 -22.17 -0.90 6.52
CA GLU A 308 -22.45 0.54 6.48
C GLU A 308 -21.80 1.22 5.26
N PHE A 309 -20.84 0.58 4.62
CA PHE A 309 -20.31 1.05 3.34
C PHE A 309 -21.37 1.01 2.25
N LYS A 310 -21.33 1.97 1.35
CA LYS A 310 -22.19 1.97 0.16
C LYS A 310 -21.84 0.77 -0.75
N ARG A 311 -22.83 0.08 -1.28
CA ARG A 311 -22.65 -1.13 -2.10
C ARG A 311 -21.66 -0.93 -3.24
N HIS A 312 -21.72 0.19 -3.98
CA HIS A 312 -20.81 0.45 -5.08
C HIS A 312 -19.34 0.61 -4.63
N VAL A 313 -19.09 1.06 -3.38
CA VAL A 313 -17.75 1.16 -2.80
C VAL A 313 -17.19 -0.25 -2.53
N LEU A 314 -18.02 -1.16 -1.99
CA LEU A 314 -17.62 -2.54 -1.76
C LEU A 314 -17.36 -3.29 -3.07
N GLU A 315 -18.15 -3.03 -4.11
CA GLU A 315 -17.95 -3.64 -5.44
C GLU A 315 -16.61 -3.24 -6.08
N CYS A 316 -16.11 -2.02 -5.80
CA CYS A 316 -14.79 -1.59 -6.29
C CYS A 316 -13.62 -2.41 -5.73
N LEU A 317 -13.81 -3.17 -4.62
CA LEU A 317 -12.78 -4.02 -4.04
C LEU A 317 -12.59 -5.35 -4.79
N ARG A 318 -13.55 -5.74 -5.65
CA ARG A 318 -13.54 -7.05 -6.31
C ARG A 318 -12.35 -7.22 -7.25
N GLU A 319 -12.08 -6.21 -8.06
CA GLU A 319 -10.96 -6.22 -9.01
C GLU A 319 -9.60 -6.32 -8.29
N PRO A 320 -9.27 -5.43 -7.32
CA PRO A 320 -7.98 -5.50 -6.63
C PRO A 320 -7.79 -6.77 -5.78
N LEU A 321 -8.86 -7.33 -5.20
CA LEU A 321 -8.80 -8.60 -4.49
C LEU A 321 -8.52 -9.80 -5.41
N GLU A 322 -8.74 -9.67 -6.71
CA GLU A 322 -8.50 -10.74 -7.70
C GLU A 322 -7.20 -10.53 -8.45
N SER A 323 -6.99 -9.33 -9.00
CA SER A 323 -5.83 -9.00 -9.83
C SER A 323 -4.61 -8.52 -9.02
N GLY A 324 -4.81 -8.03 -7.80
CA GLY A 324 -3.78 -7.33 -7.02
C GLY A 324 -3.41 -5.96 -7.59
N MET A 325 -4.23 -5.41 -8.49
CA MET A 325 -3.99 -4.16 -9.20
C MET A 325 -5.25 -3.29 -9.22
N VAL A 326 -5.08 -1.99 -9.30
CA VAL A 326 -6.14 -1.02 -9.54
C VAL A 326 -5.80 -0.22 -10.79
N THR A 327 -6.74 -0.12 -11.73
CA THR A 327 -6.59 0.70 -12.90
C THR A 327 -7.45 1.95 -12.79
N ILE A 328 -6.81 3.11 -12.81
CA ILE A 328 -7.47 4.41 -12.85
C ILE A 328 -7.37 4.93 -14.30
N ALA A 329 -8.50 5.04 -14.97
CA ALA A 329 -8.58 5.55 -16.34
C ALA A 329 -9.18 6.96 -16.36
N ARG A 330 -8.61 7.83 -17.19
CA ARG A 330 -9.13 9.15 -17.58
C ARG A 330 -9.10 9.31 -19.08
N ALA A 331 -9.74 10.38 -19.59
CA ALA A 331 -9.82 10.65 -21.03
C ALA A 331 -8.45 10.59 -21.72
N ASP A 332 -7.41 11.13 -21.10
CA ASP A 332 -6.11 11.32 -21.72
C ASP A 332 -5.05 10.28 -21.32
N TYR A 333 -5.28 9.51 -20.22
CA TYR A 333 -4.29 8.52 -19.76
C TYR A 333 -4.86 7.50 -18.77
N ARG A 334 -4.18 6.37 -18.69
CA ARG A 334 -4.49 5.25 -17.81
C ARG A 334 -3.28 4.96 -16.93
N VAL A 335 -3.52 4.81 -15.62
CA VAL A 335 -2.49 4.44 -14.63
C VAL A 335 -2.93 3.18 -13.92
N THR A 336 -2.03 2.20 -13.85
CA THR A 336 -2.24 0.98 -13.08
C THR A 336 -1.36 1.02 -11.83
N LEU A 337 -1.97 0.81 -10.67
CA LEU A 337 -1.30 0.86 -9.36
C LEU A 337 -1.37 -0.51 -8.69
N PRO A 338 -0.32 -0.95 -8.00
CA PRO A 338 -0.35 -2.19 -7.24
C PRO A 338 -1.28 -2.04 -6.02
N ALA A 339 -2.04 -3.10 -5.75
CA ALA A 339 -3.06 -3.13 -4.70
C ALA A 339 -3.20 -4.55 -4.11
N ARG A 340 -2.09 -5.19 -3.77
CA ARG A 340 -2.05 -6.49 -3.10
C ARG A 340 -2.10 -6.27 -1.61
N PHE A 341 -3.25 -6.45 -1.02
CA PHE A 341 -3.49 -6.26 0.41
C PHE A 341 -4.23 -7.46 0.99
N GLN A 342 -4.12 -7.65 2.29
CA GLN A 342 -4.95 -8.56 3.07
C GLN A 342 -6.20 -7.82 3.53
N LEU A 343 -7.40 -8.35 3.20
CA LEU A 343 -8.66 -7.77 3.65
C LEU A 343 -9.06 -8.36 4.99
N ILE A 344 -9.22 -7.50 5.99
CA ILE A 344 -9.87 -7.83 7.25
C ILE A 344 -11.15 -7.00 7.32
N ALA A 345 -12.27 -7.63 7.62
CA ALA A 345 -13.55 -6.96 7.72
C ALA A 345 -14.27 -7.32 9.01
N ALA A 346 -15.06 -6.40 9.52
CA ALA A 346 -15.92 -6.64 10.66
C ALA A 346 -17.33 -6.16 10.36
N LEU A 347 -18.34 -6.90 10.83
CA LEU A 347 -19.74 -6.49 10.72
C LEU A 347 -20.56 -6.94 11.92
N ASN A 348 -21.71 -6.32 12.08
CA ASN A 348 -22.73 -6.77 13.02
C ASN A 348 -23.69 -7.75 12.31
N PRO A 349 -24.25 -8.75 13.01
CA PRO A 349 -25.10 -9.76 12.36
C PRO A 349 -26.45 -9.23 11.86
N CYS A 350 -26.88 -8.06 12.30
CA CYS A 350 -28.11 -7.41 11.88
C CYS A 350 -28.06 -5.89 12.18
N PRO A 351 -29.05 -5.08 11.73
CA PRO A 351 -29.06 -3.64 11.99
C PRO A 351 -29.06 -3.24 13.47
N CYS A 352 -29.65 -4.03 14.36
CA CYS A 352 -29.57 -3.78 15.82
C CYS A 352 -28.32 -4.38 16.45
N GLY A 353 -27.61 -5.27 15.75
CA GLY A 353 -26.34 -5.89 16.18
C GLY A 353 -26.49 -7.16 17.03
N TYR A 354 -27.70 -7.60 17.40
CA TYR A 354 -27.92 -8.64 18.41
C TYR A 354 -28.53 -9.94 17.88
N HIS A 355 -28.54 -10.17 16.56
CA HIS A 355 -29.02 -11.42 16.01
C HIS A 355 -28.08 -12.56 16.37
N GLY A 356 -28.63 -13.65 16.94
CA GLY A 356 -27.84 -14.78 17.45
C GLY A 356 -27.19 -14.55 18.83
N ASP A 357 -27.38 -13.38 19.45
CA ASP A 357 -26.90 -13.13 20.80
C ASP A 357 -27.70 -13.97 21.84
N SER A 358 -26.98 -14.65 22.73
CA SER A 358 -27.56 -15.48 23.78
C SER A 358 -28.49 -14.72 24.75
N GLN A 359 -28.37 -13.39 24.81
CA GLN A 359 -29.22 -12.55 25.67
C GLN A 359 -30.54 -12.14 25.01
N GLY A 360 -30.85 -12.61 23.80
CA GLY A 360 -32.16 -12.49 23.15
C GLY A 360 -32.65 -11.07 22.85
N GLN A 361 -31.76 -10.10 22.70
CA GLN A 361 -32.10 -8.68 22.52
C GLN A 361 -32.44 -8.28 21.08
N CYS A 362 -32.32 -9.20 20.10
CA CYS A 362 -32.58 -8.88 18.69
C CYS A 362 -34.09 -8.62 18.45
N ARG A 363 -34.39 -7.47 17.82
CA ARG A 363 -35.76 -7.07 17.43
C ARG A 363 -35.95 -6.93 15.92
N CYS A 364 -34.98 -7.45 15.13
CA CYS A 364 -35.03 -7.36 13.67
C CYS A 364 -35.86 -8.52 13.11
N THR A 365 -36.70 -8.23 12.11
CA THR A 365 -37.35 -9.28 11.34
C THR A 365 -36.39 -9.97 10.39
N PRO A 366 -36.65 -11.23 9.98
CA PRO A 366 -35.80 -11.96 9.05
C PRO A 366 -35.56 -11.18 7.74
N GLU A 367 -36.58 -10.51 7.19
CA GLU A 367 -36.48 -9.73 5.95
C GLU A 367 -35.54 -8.52 6.13
N ARG A 368 -35.58 -7.90 7.33
CA ARG A 368 -34.70 -6.77 7.65
C ARG A 368 -33.23 -7.22 7.79
N ILE A 369 -33.01 -8.40 8.33
CA ILE A 369 -31.67 -9.03 8.44
C ILE A 369 -31.17 -9.36 7.02
N ALA A 370 -31.99 -10.03 6.21
CA ALA A 370 -31.64 -10.39 4.84
C ALA A 370 -31.23 -9.14 4.02
N ARG A 371 -32.06 -8.09 4.03
CA ARG A 371 -31.78 -6.83 3.33
C ARG A 371 -30.50 -6.15 3.83
N TYR A 372 -30.17 -6.28 5.09
CA TYR A 372 -28.95 -5.73 5.69
C TYR A 372 -27.70 -6.48 5.17
N LEU A 373 -27.74 -7.79 5.12
CA LEU A 373 -26.66 -8.64 4.64
C LEU A 373 -26.52 -8.64 3.11
N GLU A 374 -27.59 -8.42 2.35
CA GLU A 374 -27.59 -8.27 0.89
C GLU A 374 -26.75 -7.10 0.37
N LYS A 375 -26.38 -6.16 1.24
CA LYS A 375 -25.42 -5.10 0.88
C LYS A 375 -24.06 -5.67 0.50
N ILE A 376 -23.71 -6.83 1.05
CA ILE A 376 -22.46 -7.56 0.73
C ILE A 376 -22.77 -8.57 -0.36
N SER A 377 -22.17 -8.41 -1.52
CA SER A 377 -22.40 -9.33 -2.63
C SER A 377 -21.79 -10.71 -2.38
N GLY A 378 -22.42 -11.76 -2.87
CA GLY A 378 -21.88 -13.12 -2.84
C GLY A 378 -20.45 -13.20 -3.40
N PRO A 379 -20.16 -12.59 -4.58
CA PRO A 379 -18.80 -12.54 -5.12
C PRO A 379 -17.75 -11.88 -4.22
N LEU A 380 -18.11 -10.94 -3.35
CA LEU A 380 -17.19 -10.37 -2.37
C LEU A 380 -16.97 -11.35 -1.20
N LEU A 381 -18.04 -11.95 -0.68
CA LEU A 381 -17.96 -12.99 0.36
C LEU A 381 -17.12 -14.19 -0.10
N ASP A 382 -17.25 -14.58 -1.36
CA ASP A 382 -16.41 -15.64 -1.94
C ASP A 382 -14.91 -15.33 -1.93
N ARG A 383 -14.50 -14.08 -1.77
CA ARG A 383 -13.09 -13.67 -1.67
C ARG A 383 -12.57 -13.62 -0.24
N ILE A 384 -13.41 -13.94 0.73
CA ILE A 384 -13.06 -14.04 2.15
C ILE A 384 -12.84 -15.51 2.49
N ASP A 385 -11.65 -15.83 3.01
CA ASP A 385 -11.25 -17.20 3.29
C ASP A 385 -11.73 -17.67 4.67
N LEU A 386 -11.64 -16.79 5.66
CA LEU A 386 -11.99 -17.04 7.05
C LEU A 386 -13.22 -16.22 7.44
N GLN A 387 -14.22 -16.88 7.97
CA GLN A 387 -15.39 -16.26 8.57
C GLN A 387 -15.48 -16.70 10.02
N VAL A 388 -15.49 -15.75 10.97
CA VAL A 388 -15.39 -16.04 12.40
C VAL A 388 -16.45 -15.29 13.16
N GLU A 389 -17.15 -16.01 14.04
CA GLU A 389 -18.03 -15.38 15.02
C GLU A 389 -17.21 -14.86 16.20
N VAL A 390 -17.52 -13.63 16.61
CA VAL A 390 -16.92 -12.96 17.77
C VAL A 390 -18.05 -12.75 18.79
N PRO A 391 -18.34 -13.75 19.62
CA PRO A 391 -19.45 -13.69 20.55
C PRO A 391 -19.17 -12.70 21.69
N ARG A 392 -20.22 -12.34 22.43
CA ARG A 392 -20.07 -11.63 23.68
C ARG A 392 -19.43 -12.55 24.71
N LEU A 393 -18.45 -12.04 25.45
CA LEU A 393 -17.80 -12.77 26.52
C LEU A 393 -18.67 -12.77 27.77
N ASP A 394 -18.65 -13.88 28.50
CA ASP A 394 -19.26 -13.96 29.80
C ASP A 394 -18.46 -13.17 30.84
N TYR A 395 -19.13 -12.81 31.97
CA TYR A 395 -18.47 -12.05 33.04
C TYR A 395 -17.20 -12.74 33.57
N ARG A 396 -17.21 -14.07 33.67
CA ARG A 396 -16.04 -14.86 34.09
C ARG A 396 -14.87 -14.73 33.12
N GLU A 397 -15.14 -14.78 31.82
CA GLU A 397 -14.14 -14.59 30.75
C GLU A 397 -13.61 -13.16 30.73
N LEU A 398 -14.49 -12.15 30.96
CA LEU A 398 -14.11 -10.74 31.01
C LEU A 398 -13.23 -10.39 32.22
N MET A 399 -13.57 -10.94 33.41
CA MET A 399 -12.79 -10.67 34.63
C MET A 399 -11.51 -11.49 34.67
N GLY A 400 -11.50 -12.68 34.05
CA GLY A 400 -10.37 -13.60 33.97
C GLY A 400 -9.93 -14.10 35.36
N ASP A 401 -9.51 -15.33 35.48
CA ASP A 401 -8.75 -15.78 36.66
C ASP A 401 -7.42 -15.05 36.68
N ALA A 402 -7.09 -14.41 37.80
CA ALA A 402 -5.84 -13.67 37.99
C ALA A 402 -4.58 -14.53 37.68
N GLN A 403 -4.74 -15.87 37.72
CA GLN A 403 -3.70 -16.83 37.39
C GLN A 403 -3.46 -17.04 35.88
N GLN A 404 -4.39 -16.66 35.00
CA GLN A 404 -4.23 -16.78 33.55
C GLN A 404 -3.53 -15.56 32.89
N LYS A 405 -3.30 -14.48 33.61
CA LYS A 405 -2.65 -13.26 33.12
C LYS A 405 -1.19 -13.45 32.65
N GLY A 406 -0.56 -14.59 32.89
CA GLY A 406 0.82 -14.89 32.48
C GLY A 406 0.96 -15.95 31.39
N SER A 407 -0.15 -16.57 30.95
CA SER A 407 -0.14 -17.76 30.07
C SER A 407 -0.45 -17.44 28.58
N ALA A 408 -0.98 -16.26 28.27
CA ALA A 408 -1.30 -15.91 26.88
C ALA A 408 -0.03 -15.54 26.11
N ALA A 409 0.18 -16.17 24.94
CA ALA A 409 1.31 -15.86 24.07
C ALA A 409 1.22 -14.41 23.58
N SER A 410 2.32 -13.65 23.69
CA SER A 410 2.41 -12.27 23.20
C SER A 410 2.37 -12.21 21.67
N SER A 411 2.01 -11.05 21.11
CA SER A 411 2.08 -10.81 19.67
C SER A 411 3.47 -11.11 19.10
N ALA A 412 4.55 -10.82 19.85
CA ALA A 412 5.91 -11.11 19.43
C ALA A 412 6.19 -12.62 19.33
N ALA A 413 5.74 -13.42 20.29
CA ALA A 413 5.89 -14.88 20.27
C ALA A 413 5.09 -15.50 19.11
N LEU A 414 3.85 -15.04 18.89
CA LEU A 414 3.02 -15.51 17.77
C LEU A 414 3.57 -15.08 16.42
N ARG A 415 4.17 -13.88 16.32
CA ARG A 415 4.88 -13.44 15.11
C ARG A 415 6.00 -14.39 14.72
N ALA A 416 6.76 -14.90 15.68
CA ALA A 416 7.82 -15.88 15.39
C ALA A 416 7.26 -17.12 14.69
N ASN A 417 6.11 -17.64 15.14
CA ASN A 417 5.43 -18.77 14.49
C ASN A 417 4.94 -18.40 13.08
N VAL A 418 4.42 -17.18 12.89
CA VAL A 418 4.00 -16.67 11.59
C VAL A 418 5.19 -16.60 10.62
N VAL A 419 6.34 -16.10 11.06
CA VAL A 419 7.56 -16.05 10.26
C VAL A 419 7.96 -17.44 9.78
N VAL A 420 8.07 -18.40 10.69
CA VAL A 420 8.43 -19.79 10.35
C VAL A 420 7.45 -20.38 9.33
N ALA A 421 6.14 -20.20 9.53
CA ALA A 421 5.14 -20.71 8.60
C ALA A 421 5.23 -20.03 7.22
N ARG A 422 5.48 -18.71 7.17
CA ARG A 422 5.67 -17.99 5.89
C ARG A 422 6.94 -18.42 5.17
N ASP A 423 8.04 -18.62 5.88
CA ASP A 423 9.30 -19.08 5.28
C ASP A 423 9.13 -20.47 4.64
N LEU A 424 8.40 -21.39 5.31
CA LEU A 424 8.05 -22.69 4.73
C LEU A 424 7.23 -22.56 3.44
N GLN A 425 6.25 -21.64 3.40
CA GLN A 425 5.41 -21.39 2.23
C GLN A 425 6.23 -20.83 1.07
N LEU A 426 7.03 -19.82 1.34
CA LEU A 426 7.88 -19.16 0.34
C LEU A 426 8.96 -20.12 -0.21
N ALA A 427 9.59 -20.91 0.64
CA ALA A 427 10.56 -21.92 0.21
C ALA A 427 9.91 -23.00 -0.68
N ARG A 428 8.66 -23.38 -0.39
CA ARG A 428 7.93 -24.43 -1.12
C ARG A 428 7.37 -23.98 -2.47
N ALA A 429 6.80 -22.77 -2.53
CA ALA A 429 6.02 -22.33 -3.69
C ALA A 429 6.37 -20.92 -4.22
N GLY A 430 7.27 -20.18 -3.55
CA GLY A 430 7.61 -18.80 -3.88
C GLY A 430 6.50 -17.78 -3.55
N VAL A 431 5.35 -18.23 -3.02
CA VAL A 431 4.19 -17.41 -2.66
C VAL A 431 3.58 -17.90 -1.35
N LEU A 432 2.84 -17.05 -0.65
CA LEU A 432 2.05 -17.43 0.51
C LEU A 432 0.84 -18.28 0.07
N ASN A 433 0.32 -19.11 0.96
CA ASN A 433 -0.71 -20.08 0.61
C ASN A 433 -1.98 -19.46 0.03
N SER A 434 -2.41 -18.28 0.44
CA SER A 434 -3.55 -17.59 -0.19
C SER A 434 -3.32 -17.31 -1.68
N GLY A 435 -2.08 -17.09 -2.10
CA GLY A 435 -1.68 -16.79 -3.47
C GLY A 435 -1.43 -18.01 -4.37
N LEU A 436 -1.52 -19.25 -3.84
CA LEU A 436 -1.31 -20.46 -4.67
C LEU A 436 -2.29 -20.50 -5.84
N THR A 437 -1.78 -20.84 -7.02
CA THR A 437 -2.60 -21.12 -8.22
C THR A 437 -3.22 -22.50 -8.13
N ALA A 438 -4.23 -22.83 -8.97
CA ALA A 438 -4.82 -24.16 -9.02
C ALA A 438 -3.77 -25.24 -9.33
N ALA A 439 -2.86 -24.99 -10.28
CA ALA A 439 -1.80 -25.92 -10.62
C ALA A 439 -0.80 -26.16 -9.48
N GLN A 440 -0.52 -25.11 -8.67
CA GLN A 440 0.33 -25.25 -7.49
C GLN A 440 -0.38 -26.02 -6.36
N LEU A 441 -1.71 -25.89 -6.23
CA LEU A 441 -2.48 -26.64 -5.23
C LEU A 441 -2.31 -28.15 -5.42
N ASP A 442 -2.41 -28.64 -6.64
CA ASP A 442 -2.28 -30.05 -6.96
C ASP A 442 -0.91 -30.62 -6.61
N SER A 443 0.13 -29.79 -6.70
CA SER A 443 1.51 -30.22 -6.41
C SER A 443 1.93 -30.04 -4.94
N VAL A 444 1.39 -29.02 -4.26
CA VAL A 444 1.82 -28.58 -2.93
C VAL A 444 0.92 -29.09 -1.81
N CYS A 445 -0.36 -29.32 -2.12
CA CYS A 445 -1.39 -29.67 -1.13
C CYS A 445 -1.84 -31.12 -1.32
N LEU A 446 -0.90 -32.08 -1.30
CA LEU A 446 -1.22 -33.49 -1.39
C LEU A 446 -2.06 -33.92 -0.19
N LEU A 447 -3.20 -34.54 -0.45
CA LEU A 447 -4.13 -35.06 0.56
C LEU A 447 -3.90 -36.56 0.74
N SER A 448 -3.98 -37.02 2.01
CA SER A 448 -4.09 -38.45 2.29
C SER A 448 -5.47 -38.97 1.86
N LYS A 449 -5.62 -40.28 1.72
CA LYS A 449 -6.94 -40.89 1.39
C LYS A 449 -8.02 -40.47 2.39
N ASP A 450 -7.71 -40.45 3.68
CA ASP A 450 -8.66 -40.06 4.72
C ASP A 450 -9.01 -38.57 4.64
N SER A 451 -8.02 -37.72 4.33
CA SER A 451 -8.24 -36.29 4.11
C SER A 451 -9.10 -36.02 2.87
N ASP A 452 -8.92 -36.80 1.78
CA ASP A 452 -9.71 -36.67 0.57
C ASP A 452 -11.18 -37.06 0.80
N VAL A 453 -11.43 -38.17 1.48
CA VAL A 453 -12.78 -38.59 1.88
C VAL A 453 -13.46 -37.53 2.77
N LEU A 454 -12.75 -36.97 3.74
CA LEU A 454 -13.30 -35.90 4.58
C LEU A 454 -13.59 -34.64 3.77
N LEU A 455 -12.70 -34.24 2.85
CA LEU A 455 -12.90 -33.11 1.97
C LEU A 455 -14.16 -33.27 1.13
N GLN A 456 -14.38 -34.46 0.54
CA GLN A 456 -15.60 -34.75 -0.20
C GLN A 456 -16.85 -34.55 0.64
N GLN A 457 -16.89 -35.09 1.85
CA GLN A 457 -17.99 -34.90 2.80
C GLN A 457 -18.25 -33.43 3.14
N ILE A 458 -17.17 -32.65 3.37
CA ILE A 458 -17.27 -31.21 3.64
C ILE A 458 -17.86 -30.48 2.44
N VAL A 459 -17.38 -30.76 1.21
CA VAL A 459 -17.86 -30.15 -0.03
C VAL A 459 -19.34 -30.41 -0.24
N GLU A 460 -19.79 -31.65 -0.05
CA GLU A 460 -21.20 -32.06 -0.20
C GLU A 460 -22.07 -31.40 0.88
N ARG A 461 -21.65 -31.45 2.17
CA ARG A 461 -22.43 -30.91 3.29
C ARG A 461 -22.58 -29.39 3.22
N LEU A 462 -21.51 -28.68 2.91
CA LEU A 462 -21.49 -27.21 2.82
C LEU A 462 -21.81 -26.67 1.41
N ARG A 463 -22.06 -27.56 0.44
CA ARG A 463 -22.34 -27.21 -0.97
C ARG A 463 -21.32 -26.23 -1.54
N LEU A 464 -20.03 -26.51 -1.32
CA LEU A 464 -18.95 -25.62 -1.72
C LEU A 464 -18.79 -25.59 -3.24
N SER A 465 -18.59 -24.39 -3.79
CA SER A 465 -18.10 -24.23 -5.17
C SER A 465 -16.64 -24.71 -5.30
N ALA A 466 -16.18 -25.01 -6.52
CA ALA A 466 -14.78 -25.38 -6.75
C ALA A 466 -13.79 -24.33 -6.20
N ARG A 467 -14.11 -23.03 -6.34
CA ARG A 467 -13.31 -21.93 -5.78
C ARG A 467 -13.28 -21.98 -4.25
N ALA A 468 -14.39 -22.24 -3.61
CA ALA A 468 -14.47 -22.37 -2.15
C ALA A 468 -13.72 -23.62 -1.65
N CYS A 469 -13.73 -24.73 -2.38
CA CYS A 469 -12.95 -25.92 -2.11
C CYS A 469 -11.44 -25.62 -2.16
N HIS A 470 -10.94 -24.98 -3.22
CA HIS A 470 -9.53 -24.58 -3.30
C HIS A 470 -9.10 -23.70 -2.14
N ARG A 471 -9.95 -22.76 -1.70
CA ARG A 471 -9.66 -21.90 -0.54
C ARG A 471 -9.59 -22.67 0.77
N LEU A 472 -10.49 -23.66 0.94
CA LEU A 472 -10.48 -24.55 2.09
C LEU A 472 -9.14 -25.31 2.17
N ILE A 473 -8.67 -25.84 1.04
CA ILE A 473 -7.39 -26.54 0.96
C ILE A 473 -6.21 -25.61 1.28
N LYS A 474 -6.19 -24.38 0.74
CA LYS A 474 -5.17 -23.37 1.05
C LYS A 474 -5.13 -23.05 2.53
N LEU A 475 -6.30 -22.93 3.16
CA LEU A 475 -6.44 -22.66 4.58
C LEU A 475 -5.93 -23.84 5.41
N ALA A 476 -6.33 -25.08 5.07
CA ALA A 476 -5.84 -26.29 5.73
C ALA A 476 -4.32 -26.43 5.60
N ARG A 477 -3.73 -26.07 4.43
CA ARG A 477 -2.27 -26.03 4.26
C ARG A 477 -1.61 -25.03 5.18
N THR A 478 -2.21 -23.85 5.38
CA THR A 478 -1.68 -22.83 6.32
C THR A 478 -1.73 -23.30 7.77
N ILE A 479 -2.81 -23.99 8.16
CA ILE A 479 -2.93 -24.57 9.50
C ILE A 479 -1.84 -25.63 9.71
N ALA A 480 -1.62 -26.51 8.73
CA ALA A 480 -0.58 -27.51 8.76
C ALA A 480 0.84 -26.89 8.84
N ASP A 481 1.08 -25.79 8.12
CA ASP A 481 2.37 -25.06 8.18
C ASP A 481 2.61 -24.43 9.56
N LEU A 482 1.57 -23.90 10.22
CA LEU A 482 1.65 -23.39 11.59
C LEU A 482 1.95 -24.49 12.64
N GLU A 483 1.58 -25.72 12.35
CA GLU A 483 1.85 -26.90 13.17
C GLU A 483 3.12 -27.65 12.74
N ALA A 484 3.89 -27.06 11.80
CA ALA A 484 5.09 -27.68 11.21
C ALA A 484 4.81 -29.08 10.63
N SER A 485 3.58 -29.36 10.22
CA SER A 485 3.18 -30.64 9.62
C SER A 485 3.50 -30.64 8.11
N LYS A 486 4.16 -31.70 7.66
CA LYS A 486 4.47 -31.88 6.23
C LYS A 486 3.22 -32.05 5.39
N ASP A 487 2.26 -32.82 5.89
CA ASP A 487 1.05 -33.21 5.17
C ASP A 487 -0.20 -32.57 5.78
N ILE A 488 -1.24 -32.42 4.96
CA ILE A 488 -2.55 -31.97 5.42
C ILE A 488 -3.29 -33.19 5.99
N ASN A 489 -3.50 -33.20 7.31
CA ASN A 489 -4.27 -34.26 7.97
C ASN A 489 -5.77 -33.88 8.08
N PRO A 490 -6.67 -34.85 8.42
CA PRO A 490 -8.10 -34.59 8.58
C PRO A 490 -8.43 -33.48 9.58
N GLY A 491 -7.63 -33.33 10.66
CA GLY A 491 -7.82 -32.28 11.67
C GLY A 491 -7.65 -30.87 11.09
N HIS A 492 -6.65 -30.65 10.21
CA HIS A 492 -6.45 -29.38 9.53
C HIS A 492 -7.63 -29.01 8.61
N LEU A 493 -8.22 -29.99 7.92
CA LEU A 493 -9.41 -29.78 7.08
C LEU A 493 -10.65 -29.48 7.91
N ALA A 494 -10.82 -30.18 9.05
CA ALA A 494 -11.94 -29.94 9.96
C ALA A 494 -11.84 -28.53 10.58
N GLU A 495 -10.65 -28.10 11.02
CA GLU A 495 -10.44 -26.74 11.52
C GLU A 495 -10.70 -25.72 10.39
N ALA A 496 -10.17 -25.91 9.19
CA ALA A 496 -10.40 -25.02 8.07
C ALA A 496 -11.91 -24.89 7.71
N ALA A 497 -12.66 -26.01 7.79
CA ALA A 497 -14.10 -26.01 7.53
C ALA A 497 -14.89 -25.26 8.60
N SER A 498 -14.43 -25.22 9.84
CA SER A 498 -15.09 -24.48 10.93
C SER A 498 -15.13 -22.97 10.70
N TYR A 499 -14.22 -22.45 9.87
CA TYR A 499 -14.19 -21.03 9.45
C TYR A 499 -15.06 -20.74 8.21
N ARG A 500 -15.93 -21.67 7.82
CA ARG A 500 -16.86 -21.52 6.73
C ARG A 500 -18.29 -21.78 7.20
N GLY A 501 -19.24 -20.97 6.77
CA GLY A 501 -20.66 -21.18 7.08
C GLY A 501 -21.07 -20.66 8.47
N ILE A 502 -20.81 -19.38 8.73
CA ILE A 502 -21.37 -18.71 9.90
C ILE A 502 -22.89 -18.77 9.80
N SER A 503 -23.54 -19.38 10.80
CA SER A 503 -25.01 -19.50 10.91
C SER A 503 -25.70 -18.12 10.89
N ALA A 504 -25.06 -17.11 11.44
CA ALA A 504 -25.55 -15.72 11.45
C ALA A 504 -25.64 -15.07 10.06
N LEU A 505 -24.91 -15.61 9.04
CA LEU A 505 -24.99 -15.14 7.64
C LEU A 505 -25.94 -16.00 6.78
N SER A 506 -26.34 -17.16 7.25
CA SER A 506 -27.32 -18.03 6.61
C SER A 506 -28.72 -17.65 7.09
N VAL A 507 -29.36 -16.67 6.47
CA VAL A 507 -30.81 -16.51 6.58
C VAL A 507 -31.44 -17.62 5.77
N SER A 508 -31.61 -18.83 6.35
CA SER A 508 -32.51 -19.81 5.77
C SER A 508 -33.90 -19.21 5.72
N PRO A 509 -34.57 -19.17 4.56
CA PRO A 509 -35.99 -18.94 4.55
C PRO A 509 -36.60 -20.06 5.40
N ALA A 510 -37.28 -19.68 6.47
CA ALA A 510 -38.11 -20.62 7.20
C ALA A 510 -39.07 -21.26 6.19
N LEU A 511 -38.94 -22.57 6.00
CA LEU A 511 -39.94 -23.41 5.31
C LEU A 511 -41.26 -23.35 6.09
#